data_fcbe73ef2022da825ac8bb7098b9bd49
#
_entry.id   fcbe73ef2022da825ac8bb7098b9bd49
#
_cell.length_a   1.000
_cell.length_b   1.000
_cell.length_c   1.000
_cell.angle_alpha   90.00
_cell.angle_beta   90.00
_cell.angle_gamma   90.00
#
_symmetry.space_group_name_H-M   'P 1'
#
loop_
_entity.id
_entity.type
_entity.pdbx_description
1 polymer ?
#
loop_
_entity_poly.entity_id
_entity_poly.type
_entity_poly.pdbx_seq_one_letter_code
_entity_poly.pdbx_strand_id
1 'polypeptide(L)'
;MNRIKKLRKEKKITQIRLSIELEVSQETISAYEKGKYYPSAAMLIKLRDIFGVSIDYILGLSDTKFDPLLETNLTEDETYILNLCRKMDDSDRKRTISYIEGFCDALQKQ
;
A
#
# COMPACT_ATOMS: atom_id res chain seq x y z
N MET A 1 -8.37 -12.79 10.38
CA MET A 1 -7.21 -12.13 11.01
C MET A 1 -6.68 -11.05 10.09
N ASN A 2 -6.04 -10.02 10.66
CA ASN A 2 -5.53 -8.91 9.87
C ASN A 2 -4.21 -9.26 9.16
N ARG A 3 -3.81 -8.41 8.21
CA ARG A 3 -2.60 -8.60 7.41
C ARG A 3 -1.46 -7.66 7.79
N ILE A 4 -1.49 -7.05 8.97
CA ILE A 4 -0.50 -6.06 9.40
C ILE A 4 0.92 -6.66 9.39
N LYS A 5 1.09 -7.84 10.00
CA LYS A 5 2.38 -8.52 10.04
C LYS A 5 2.89 -8.87 8.64
N LYS A 6 2.01 -9.39 7.80
CA LYS A 6 2.35 -9.76 6.42
C LYS A 6 2.82 -8.54 5.63
N LEU A 7 2.07 -7.45 5.70
CA LEU A 7 2.38 -6.22 4.99
C LEU A 7 3.67 -5.59 5.51
N ARG A 8 3.87 -5.62 6.83
CA ARG A 8 5.10 -5.12 7.44
C ARG A 8 6.32 -5.89 6.91
N LYS A 9 6.22 -7.21 6.85
CA LYS A 9 7.31 -8.05 6.36
C LYS A 9 7.58 -7.84 4.88
N GLU A 10 6.53 -7.64 4.09
CA GLU A 10 6.68 -7.33 2.66
C GLU A 10 7.45 -6.04 2.46
N LYS A 11 7.25 -5.05 3.32
CA LYS A 11 8.01 -3.78 3.30
C LYS A 11 9.37 -3.88 3.97
N LYS A 12 9.70 -5.02 4.56
CA LYS A 12 10.98 -5.27 5.21
C LYS A 12 11.27 -4.30 6.35
N ILE A 13 10.25 -3.96 7.14
CA ILE A 13 10.40 -3.12 8.32
C ILE A 13 10.11 -3.91 9.58
N THR A 14 10.73 -3.48 10.68
CA THR A 14 10.57 -4.13 11.99
C THR A 14 9.32 -3.61 12.70
N GLN A 15 8.91 -4.33 13.76
CA GLN A 15 7.83 -3.83 14.63
C GLN A 15 8.19 -2.49 15.25
N ILE A 16 9.47 -2.32 15.64
CA ILE A 16 9.94 -1.06 16.23
C ILE A 16 9.81 0.08 15.21
N ARG A 17 10.22 -0.13 13.97
CA ARG A 17 10.11 0.88 12.93
C ARG A 17 8.66 1.29 12.70
N LEU A 18 7.75 0.30 12.61
CA LEU A 18 6.33 0.59 12.41
C LEU A 18 5.77 1.33 13.63
N SER A 19 6.20 0.98 14.84
CA SER A 19 5.76 1.66 16.06
C SER A 19 6.14 3.14 16.05
N ILE A 20 7.34 3.45 15.57
CA ILE A 20 7.80 4.84 15.44
C ILE A 20 6.92 5.59 14.44
N GLU A 21 6.64 5.01 13.29
CA GLU A 21 5.84 5.65 12.25
C GLU A 21 4.40 5.89 12.70
N LEU A 22 3.84 4.97 13.50
CA LEU A 22 2.47 5.10 14.03
C LEU A 22 2.40 5.86 15.35
N GLU A 23 3.57 6.19 15.93
CA GLU A 23 3.65 6.87 17.23
C GLU A 23 2.97 6.08 18.35
N VAL A 24 3.18 4.77 18.36
CA VAL A 24 2.68 3.85 19.41
C VAL A 24 3.84 2.98 19.90
N SER A 25 3.61 2.22 20.97
CA SER A 25 4.63 1.31 21.49
C SER A 25 4.78 0.07 20.62
N GLN A 26 5.93 -0.61 20.74
CA GLN A 26 6.14 -1.89 20.06
C GLN A 26 5.12 -2.93 20.52
N GLU A 27 4.77 -2.92 21.81
CA GLU A 27 3.77 -3.82 22.37
C GLU A 27 2.41 -3.62 21.71
N THR A 28 2.08 -2.38 21.37
CA THR A 28 0.85 -2.07 20.64
C THR A 28 0.86 -2.72 19.26
N ILE A 29 1.99 -2.60 18.53
CA ILE A 29 2.12 -3.24 17.21
C ILE A 29 2.00 -4.76 17.34
N SER A 30 2.68 -5.34 18.33
CA SER A 30 2.60 -6.77 18.58
C SER A 30 1.15 -7.22 18.87
N ALA A 31 0.42 -6.44 19.66
CA ALA A 31 -0.98 -6.73 19.96
C ALA A 31 -1.86 -6.65 18.73
N TYR A 32 -1.65 -5.65 17.87
CA TYR A 32 -2.36 -5.56 16.59
C TYR A 32 -2.11 -6.81 15.73
N GLU A 33 -0.85 -7.21 15.59
CA GLU A 33 -0.48 -8.35 14.75
C GLU A 33 -1.04 -9.68 15.27
N LYS A 34 -1.16 -9.80 16.57
CA LYS A 34 -1.74 -10.99 17.22
C LYS A 34 -3.27 -10.98 17.27
N GLY A 35 -3.88 -9.86 16.87
CA GLY A 35 -5.34 -9.74 16.91
C GLY A 35 -5.92 -9.57 18.29
N LYS A 36 -5.11 -9.14 19.28
CA LYS A 36 -5.62 -8.92 20.65
C LYS A 36 -6.63 -7.79 20.71
N TYR A 37 -6.41 -6.74 19.94
CA TYR A 37 -7.37 -5.67 19.72
C TYR A 37 -7.11 -5.01 18.37
N TYR A 38 -8.10 -4.32 17.87
CA TYR A 38 -8.03 -3.68 16.56
C TYR A 38 -7.48 -2.26 16.67
N PRO A 39 -6.72 -1.80 15.66
CA PRO A 39 -6.35 -0.39 15.58
C PRO A 39 -7.59 0.50 15.49
N SER A 40 -7.48 1.71 16.04
CA SER A 40 -8.53 2.72 15.88
C SER A 40 -8.67 3.13 14.41
N ALA A 41 -9.76 3.82 14.09
CA ALA A 41 -9.95 4.34 12.73
C ALA A 41 -8.79 5.23 12.30
N ALA A 42 -8.27 6.09 13.21
CA ALA A 42 -7.13 6.94 12.92
C ALA A 42 -5.87 6.12 12.61
N MET A 43 -5.63 5.05 13.35
CA MET A 43 -4.49 4.17 13.12
C MET A 43 -4.63 3.39 11.82
N LEU A 44 -5.84 2.94 11.48
CA LEU A 44 -6.10 2.24 10.22
C LEU A 44 -5.82 3.15 9.01
N ILE A 45 -6.16 4.43 9.10
CA ILE A 45 -5.86 5.40 8.05
C ILE A 45 -4.35 5.55 7.89
N LYS A 46 -3.61 5.64 8.99
CA LYS A 46 -2.14 5.71 8.95
C LYS A 46 -1.54 4.43 8.34
N LEU A 47 -2.05 3.27 8.71
CA LEU A 47 -1.60 1.99 8.16
C LEU A 47 -1.88 1.90 6.65
N ARG A 48 -3.05 2.36 6.22
CA ARG A 48 -3.39 2.44 4.81
C ARG A 48 -2.36 3.28 4.04
N ASP A 49 -2.01 4.44 4.59
CA ASP A 49 -1.06 5.35 3.94
C ASP A 49 0.36 4.75 3.90
N ILE A 50 0.77 4.06 4.96
CA ILE A 50 2.09 3.42 5.03
C ILE A 50 2.19 2.25 4.04
N PHE A 51 1.17 1.39 4.00
CA PHE A 51 1.21 0.17 3.19
C PHE A 51 0.68 0.36 1.77
N GLY A 52 -0.03 1.46 1.50
CA GLY A 52 -0.57 1.71 0.17
C GLY A 52 -1.64 0.74 -0.26
N VAL A 53 -2.40 0.18 0.68
CA VAL A 53 -3.47 -0.79 0.41
C VAL A 53 -4.75 -0.35 1.12
N SER A 54 -5.89 -0.93 0.75
CA SER A 54 -7.16 -0.60 1.38
C SER A 54 -7.22 -1.06 2.84
N ILE A 55 -8.01 -0.37 3.64
CA ILE A 55 -8.27 -0.75 5.04
C ILE A 55 -8.92 -2.15 5.09
N ASP A 56 -9.84 -2.42 4.19
CA ASP A 56 -10.50 -3.73 4.12
C ASP A 56 -9.48 -4.84 3.88
N TYR A 57 -8.48 -4.62 3.04
CA TYR A 57 -7.41 -5.59 2.83
C TYR A 57 -6.58 -5.77 4.10
N ILE A 58 -6.23 -4.69 4.79
CA ILE A 58 -5.48 -4.76 6.06
C ILE A 58 -6.23 -5.61 7.08
N LEU A 59 -7.53 -5.42 7.19
CA LEU A 59 -8.38 -6.13 8.16
C LEU A 59 -8.74 -7.56 7.74
N GLY A 60 -8.38 -7.96 6.53
CA GLY A 60 -8.71 -9.31 6.03
C GLY A 60 -10.15 -9.45 5.53
N LEU A 61 -10.85 -8.35 5.35
CA LEU A 61 -12.24 -8.34 4.87
C LEU A 61 -12.34 -8.40 3.34
N SER A 62 -11.24 -8.14 2.65
CA SER A 62 -11.18 -8.16 1.19
C SER A 62 -9.85 -8.74 0.75
N ASP A 63 -9.83 -9.45 -0.37
CA ASP A 63 -8.60 -9.92 -0.99
C ASP A 63 -8.05 -8.93 -2.01
N THR A 64 -8.73 -7.81 -2.22
CA THR A 64 -8.31 -6.76 -3.14
C THR A 64 -7.48 -5.73 -2.40
N LYS A 65 -6.20 -5.58 -2.81
CA LYS A 65 -5.26 -4.66 -2.15
C LYS A 65 -5.66 -3.20 -2.27
N PHE A 66 -6.27 -2.81 -3.37
CA PHE A 66 -6.57 -1.42 -3.67
C PHE A 66 -8.03 -1.09 -3.45
N ASP A 67 -8.28 0.14 -3.00
CA ASP A 67 -9.63 0.63 -2.77
C ASP A 67 -10.34 0.83 -4.13
N PRO A 68 -11.49 0.16 -4.36
CA PRO A 68 -12.24 0.36 -5.59
C PRO A 68 -12.66 1.82 -5.81
N LEU A 69 -12.82 2.60 -4.74
CA LEU A 69 -13.18 4.01 -4.85
C LEU A 69 -12.05 4.86 -5.46
N LEU A 70 -10.81 4.44 -5.33
CA LEU A 70 -9.69 5.12 -5.96
C LEU A 70 -9.74 4.98 -7.49
N GLU A 71 -10.23 3.85 -7.98
CA GLU A 71 -10.38 3.63 -9.42
C GLU A 71 -11.44 4.56 -10.03
N THR A 72 -12.47 4.94 -9.26
CA THR A 72 -13.54 5.81 -9.75
C THR A 72 -13.12 7.28 -9.85
N ASN A 73 -11.99 7.65 -9.21
CA ASN A 73 -11.48 9.01 -9.21
C ASN A 73 -10.33 9.21 -10.21
N LEU A 74 -10.07 8.23 -11.06
CA LEU A 74 -9.02 8.31 -12.07
C LEU A 74 -9.45 9.20 -13.23
N THR A 75 -8.52 9.96 -13.76
CA THR A 75 -8.74 10.70 -15.01
C THR A 75 -8.82 9.73 -16.19
N GLU A 76 -9.28 10.24 -17.34
CA GLU A 76 -9.33 9.42 -18.57
C GLU A 76 -7.94 8.91 -18.96
N ASP A 77 -6.92 9.76 -18.82
CA ASP A 77 -5.53 9.38 -19.14
C ASP A 77 -5.02 8.31 -18.20
N GLU A 78 -5.30 8.45 -16.91
CA GLU A 78 -4.89 7.46 -15.91
C GLU A 78 -5.57 6.12 -16.16
N THR A 79 -6.86 6.13 -16.49
CA THR A 79 -7.61 4.92 -16.83
C THR A 79 -7.04 4.26 -18.08
N TYR A 80 -6.68 5.05 -19.09
CA TYR A 80 -6.08 4.55 -20.33
C TYR A 80 -4.74 3.86 -20.05
N ILE A 81 -3.88 4.51 -19.25
CA ILE A 81 -2.58 3.95 -18.84
C ILE A 81 -2.78 2.62 -18.09
N LEU A 82 -3.71 2.59 -17.16
CA LEU A 82 -4.01 1.39 -16.39
C LEU A 82 -4.45 0.24 -17.29
N ASN A 83 -5.31 0.51 -18.26
CA ASN A 83 -5.76 -0.50 -19.21
C ASN A 83 -4.62 -1.03 -20.08
N LEU A 84 -3.70 -0.17 -20.49
CA LEU A 84 -2.50 -0.60 -21.21
C LEU A 84 -1.63 -1.51 -20.33
N CYS A 85 -1.45 -1.16 -19.06
CA CYS A 85 -0.66 -1.97 -18.13
C CYS A 85 -1.27 -3.35 -17.93
N ARG A 86 -2.59 -3.44 -17.88
CA ARG A 86 -3.29 -4.72 -17.69
C ARG A 86 -3.12 -5.68 -18.87
N LYS A 87 -2.81 -5.17 -20.05
CA LYS A 87 -2.56 -5.99 -21.25
C LYS A 87 -1.15 -6.54 -21.32
N MET A 88 -0.27 -6.08 -20.44
CA MET A 88 1.15 -6.47 -20.44
C MET A 88 1.39 -7.62 -19.48
N ASP A 89 2.41 -8.44 -19.78
CA ASP A 89 2.91 -9.41 -18.81
C ASP A 89 3.81 -8.72 -17.76
N ASP A 90 4.27 -9.48 -16.77
CA ASP A 90 5.08 -8.91 -15.68
C ASP A 90 6.38 -8.29 -16.19
N SER A 91 7.02 -8.90 -17.16
CA SER A 91 8.28 -8.41 -17.73
C SER A 91 8.08 -7.07 -18.40
N ASP A 92 7.03 -6.95 -19.21
CA ASP A 92 6.71 -5.72 -19.92
C ASP A 92 6.28 -4.61 -18.97
N ARG A 93 5.54 -4.97 -17.91
CA ARG A 93 5.16 -3.98 -16.87
C ARG A 93 6.39 -3.39 -16.20
N LYS A 94 7.38 -4.21 -15.88
CA LYS A 94 8.62 -3.75 -15.25
C LYS A 94 9.39 -2.80 -16.15
N ARG A 95 9.43 -3.09 -17.45
CA ARG A 95 10.03 -2.20 -18.43
C ARG A 95 9.30 -0.86 -18.50
N THR A 96 7.98 -0.92 -18.52
CA THR A 96 7.13 0.28 -18.55
C THR A 96 7.37 1.14 -17.31
N ILE A 97 7.43 0.52 -16.14
CA ILE A 97 7.71 1.23 -14.88
C ILE A 97 9.06 1.94 -14.97
N SER A 98 10.09 1.28 -15.49
CA SER A 98 11.42 1.89 -15.65
C SER A 98 11.38 3.11 -16.59
N TYR A 99 10.62 3.04 -17.66
CA TYR A 99 10.43 4.18 -18.58
C TYR A 99 9.75 5.35 -17.87
N ILE A 100 8.69 5.07 -17.12
CA ILE A 100 7.94 6.10 -16.39
C ILE A 100 8.83 6.74 -15.33
N GLU A 101 9.58 5.95 -14.58
CA GLU A 101 10.51 6.44 -13.55
C GLU A 101 11.57 7.36 -14.17
N GLY A 102 12.16 6.93 -15.30
CA GLY A 102 13.16 7.73 -15.99
C GLY A 102 12.59 9.04 -16.50
N PHE A 103 11.39 9.01 -17.06
CA PHE A 103 10.72 10.23 -17.53
C PHE A 103 10.42 11.19 -16.37
N CYS A 104 9.92 10.67 -15.26
CA CYS A 104 9.63 11.48 -14.08
C CYS A 104 10.90 12.09 -13.48
N ASP A 105 12.01 11.34 -13.44
CA ASP A 105 13.29 11.85 -12.98
C ASP A 105 13.78 13.00 -13.87
N ALA A 106 13.61 12.87 -15.19
CA ALA A 106 13.99 13.92 -16.12
C ALA A 106 13.17 15.20 -15.90
N LEU A 107 11.88 15.07 -15.58
CA LEU A 107 11.03 16.22 -15.28
C LEU A 107 11.47 16.95 -14.01
N GLN A 108 11.92 16.22 -13.00
CA GLN A 108 12.36 16.82 -11.74
C GLN A 108 13.67 17.59 -11.85
N LYS A 109 14.48 17.29 -12.86
CA LYS A 109 15.77 17.97 -13.09
C LYS A 109 15.63 19.27 -13.87
N GLN A 110 14.44 19.59 -14.31
CA GLN A 110 14.15 20.85 -14.97
C GLN A 110 13.63 21.87 -13.95
#